data_3fea3dac77543b57ec3aa1cff2ed5a46
#
_entry.id   3fea3dac77543b57ec3aa1cff2ed5a46
#
_cell.length_a   1.000
_cell.length_b   1.000
_cell.length_c   1.000
_cell.angle_alpha   90.00
_cell.angle_beta   90.00
_cell.angle_gamma   90.00
#
_symmetry.space_group_name_H-M   'P 1'
#
loop_
_entity.id
_entity.type
_entity.pdbx_description
1 polymer ?
#
loop_
_entity_poly.entity_id
_entity_poly.type
_entity_poly.pdbx_seq_one_letter_code
_entity_poly.pdbx_strand_id
1 'polypeptide(L)'
;FYKVNCKSNKIIENVINNFLEKKNSFIFESVEKRRIRGRYTIIGADPDKIWDFNKNKISLIEGNKKKNIKGSPYIFLKKLISNFHFPLPKNLPQICSLLVGYFSYDVIRYIENIPNKCKDDLKIPDVRILRPKSLVIYDNLKKKIFYIENIFSDTKIDNYFEKYQEIKKNFKMFRYYEELVLPDKFIFKTNKNKIKSNISKARFKSIVKKAQEHITAGDIFQVVLSQRFERKFEKQPLEIYNELRKLNPSPFMFYFNFEDFKILGSSPEILVRLRNNKITVRPIA
;
A
#
# COMPACT_ATOMS: atom_id res chain seq x y z
N PHE A 1 16.40 -16.29 2.67
CA PHE A 1 16.64 -14.87 2.40
C PHE A 1 18.07 -14.60 1.93
N TYR A 2 18.24 -13.50 1.21
CA TYR A 2 19.52 -13.00 0.74
C TYR A 2 19.76 -11.59 1.31
N LYS A 3 21.00 -11.30 1.72
CA LYS A 3 21.35 -10.02 2.37
C LYS A 3 22.58 -9.44 1.70
N VAL A 4 22.48 -8.15 1.31
CA VAL A 4 23.55 -7.42 0.60
C VAL A 4 23.81 -6.08 1.27
N ASN A 5 25.06 -5.63 1.23
CA ASN A 5 25.41 -4.27 1.61
C ASN A 5 25.09 -3.35 0.43
N CYS A 6 24.28 -2.32 0.66
CA CYS A 6 23.93 -1.35 -0.35
C CYS A 6 25.05 -0.32 -0.50
N LYS A 7 25.76 -0.34 -1.63
CA LYS A 7 26.86 0.60 -1.93
C LYS A 7 26.38 1.91 -2.58
N SER A 8 25.17 1.92 -3.14
CA SER A 8 24.64 3.08 -3.88
C SER A 8 23.11 3.16 -3.77
N ASN A 9 22.57 4.38 -3.67
CA ASN A 9 21.13 4.61 -3.72
C ASN A 9 20.50 4.21 -5.07
N LYS A 10 21.28 4.20 -6.15
CA LYS A 10 20.83 3.74 -7.49
C LYS A 10 20.29 2.31 -7.47
N ILE A 11 20.87 1.43 -6.64
CA ILE A 11 20.42 0.04 -6.50
C ILE A 11 18.95 0.01 -6.02
N ILE A 12 18.60 0.84 -5.03
CA ILE A 12 17.23 0.91 -4.52
C ILE A 12 16.28 1.47 -5.55
N GLU A 13 16.68 2.48 -6.32
CA GLU A 13 15.85 3.04 -7.39
C GLU A 13 15.59 2.01 -8.50
N ASN A 14 16.59 1.23 -8.88
CA ASN A 14 16.43 0.14 -9.85
C ASN A 14 15.46 -0.95 -9.33
N VAL A 15 15.62 -1.33 -8.06
CA VAL A 15 14.73 -2.31 -7.42
C VAL A 15 13.30 -1.78 -7.37
N ILE A 16 13.11 -0.52 -6.98
CA ILE A 16 11.79 0.13 -6.93
C ILE A 16 11.13 0.06 -8.30
N ASN A 17 11.80 0.52 -9.35
CA ASN A 17 11.23 0.55 -10.69
C ASN A 17 10.86 -0.85 -11.19
N ASN A 18 11.75 -1.82 -11.08
CA ASN A 18 11.49 -3.17 -11.57
C ASN A 18 10.43 -3.95 -10.76
N PHE A 19 10.40 -3.77 -9.43
CA PHE A 19 9.40 -4.44 -8.60
C PHE A 19 8.01 -3.81 -8.74
N LEU A 20 7.92 -2.48 -8.86
CA LEU A 20 6.63 -1.80 -8.93
C LEU A 20 5.99 -1.85 -10.31
N GLU A 21 6.69 -2.29 -11.34
CA GLU A 21 6.08 -2.66 -12.63
C GLU A 21 5.26 -3.95 -12.55
N LYS A 22 5.59 -4.84 -11.61
CA LYS A 22 4.83 -6.06 -11.40
C LYS A 22 3.42 -5.76 -10.91
N LYS A 23 2.45 -6.51 -11.38
CA LYS A 23 1.07 -6.48 -10.86
C LYS A 23 1.04 -6.88 -9.39
N ASN A 24 0.14 -6.29 -8.63
CA ASN A 24 -0.04 -6.56 -7.21
C ASN A 24 1.26 -6.35 -6.40
N SER A 25 1.99 -5.30 -6.73
CA SER A 25 3.18 -4.84 -6.02
C SER A 25 2.90 -3.59 -5.19
N PHE A 26 3.79 -3.30 -4.26
CA PHE A 26 3.67 -2.11 -3.41
C PHE A 26 5.02 -1.62 -2.91
N ILE A 27 5.06 -0.36 -2.48
CA ILE A 27 6.14 0.21 -1.68
C ILE A 27 5.59 1.01 -0.51
N PHE A 28 6.27 0.88 0.63
CA PHE A 28 6.18 1.78 1.77
C PHE A 28 7.54 2.36 2.06
N GLU A 29 7.60 3.67 2.17
CA GLU A 29 8.83 4.37 2.54
C GLU A 29 8.53 5.60 3.42
N SER A 30 9.53 6.03 4.16
CA SER A 30 9.49 7.27 4.91
C SER A 30 10.50 8.23 4.30
N VAL A 31 10.00 9.36 3.79
CA VAL A 31 10.81 10.37 3.12
C VAL A 31 10.71 11.68 3.88
N GLU A 32 11.74 12.01 4.66
CA GLU A 32 11.85 13.30 5.34
C GLU A 32 13.17 13.99 4.98
N LYS A 33 13.12 15.30 4.71
CA LYS A 33 14.25 16.07 4.15
C LYS A 33 15.49 16.15 5.03
N ARG A 34 15.45 15.84 6.33
CA ARG A 34 16.61 16.03 7.24
C ARG A 34 16.80 14.98 8.34
N ARG A 35 15.89 14.01 8.52
CA ARG A 35 16.04 12.93 9.53
C ARG A 35 15.43 11.65 9.00
N ILE A 36 16.19 10.57 9.02
CA ILE A 36 15.69 9.22 8.74
C ILE A 36 14.80 8.82 9.92
N ARG A 37 13.51 9.13 9.87
CA ARG A 37 12.52 8.63 10.84
C ARG A 37 12.05 7.24 10.50
N GLY A 38 11.99 6.91 9.21
CA GLY A 38 11.67 5.58 8.72
C GLY A 38 12.93 4.76 8.50
N ARG A 39 13.13 3.75 9.33
CA ARG A 39 14.29 2.87 9.20
C ARG A 39 14.24 2.05 7.92
N TYR A 40 13.05 1.62 7.50
CA TYR A 40 12.89 0.67 6.41
C TYR A 40 12.13 1.26 5.24
N THR A 41 12.60 0.95 4.03
CA THR A 41 11.81 0.97 2.80
C THR A 41 11.40 -0.48 2.53
N ILE A 42 10.11 -0.72 2.32
CA ILE A 42 9.54 -2.05 2.16
C ILE A 42 8.90 -2.11 0.78
N ILE A 43 9.35 -3.03 -0.05
CA ILE A 43 8.82 -3.28 -1.38
C ILE A 43 8.35 -4.73 -1.42
N GLY A 44 7.19 -4.98 -1.98
CA GLY A 44 6.69 -6.35 -2.12
C GLY A 44 5.96 -6.58 -3.43
N ALA A 45 5.95 -7.84 -3.85
CA ALA A 45 5.31 -8.30 -5.07
C ALA A 45 4.94 -9.79 -5.00
N ASP A 46 4.36 -10.28 -6.09
CA ASP A 46 4.08 -11.70 -6.30
C ASP A 46 3.25 -12.31 -5.16
N PRO A 47 2.08 -11.73 -4.77
CA PRO A 47 1.27 -12.29 -3.70
C PRO A 47 0.75 -13.68 -4.10
N ASP A 48 0.78 -14.63 -3.16
CA ASP A 48 0.16 -15.94 -3.36
C ASP A 48 -1.34 -15.90 -3.09
N LYS A 49 -1.80 -14.97 -2.23
CA LYS A 49 -3.21 -14.75 -1.93
C LYS A 49 -3.56 -13.28 -1.93
N ILE A 50 -4.73 -12.98 -2.48
CA ILE A 50 -5.35 -11.66 -2.45
C ILE A 50 -6.77 -11.82 -1.94
N TRP A 51 -7.15 -11.04 -0.95
CA TRP A 51 -8.51 -10.98 -0.43
C TRP A 51 -9.14 -9.64 -0.78
N ASP A 52 -10.28 -9.71 -1.48
CA ASP A 52 -11.13 -8.57 -1.76
C ASP A 52 -12.40 -8.64 -0.93
N PHE A 53 -12.72 -7.51 -0.30
CA PHE A 53 -13.98 -7.33 0.42
C PHE A 53 -14.77 -6.23 -0.28
N ASN A 54 -16.00 -6.52 -0.61
CA ASN A 54 -16.89 -5.57 -1.25
C ASN A 54 -18.30 -5.75 -0.67
N LYS A 55 -18.72 -4.80 0.15
CA LYS A 55 -19.96 -4.90 0.94
C LYS A 55 -19.98 -6.21 1.74
N ASN A 56 -20.95 -7.07 1.48
CA ASN A 56 -21.08 -8.38 2.17
C ASN A 56 -20.40 -9.55 1.44
N LYS A 57 -19.57 -9.27 0.42
CA LYS A 57 -18.90 -10.30 -0.37
C LYS A 57 -17.42 -10.34 -0.07
N ILE A 58 -16.91 -11.55 0.10
CA ILE A 58 -15.48 -11.81 0.29
C ILE A 58 -15.03 -12.68 -0.88
N SER A 59 -13.95 -12.28 -1.55
CA SER A 59 -13.33 -13.07 -2.59
C SER A 59 -11.88 -13.35 -2.23
N LEU A 60 -11.44 -14.59 -2.46
CA LEU A 60 -10.04 -14.99 -2.42
C LEU A 60 -9.55 -15.25 -3.84
N ILE A 61 -8.44 -14.65 -4.21
CA ILE A 61 -7.74 -14.84 -5.47
C ILE A 61 -6.42 -15.54 -5.19
N GLU A 62 -6.21 -16.70 -5.82
CA GLU A 62 -5.01 -17.52 -5.76
C GLU A 62 -4.55 -17.80 -7.20
N GLY A 63 -3.48 -17.14 -7.65
CA GLY A 63 -3.09 -17.14 -9.06
C GLY A 63 -4.24 -16.64 -9.95
N ASN A 64 -4.68 -17.45 -10.91
CA ASN A 64 -5.80 -17.11 -11.81
C ASN A 64 -7.18 -17.57 -11.29
N LYS A 65 -7.23 -18.17 -10.10
CA LYS A 65 -8.48 -18.70 -9.54
C LYS A 65 -9.08 -17.71 -8.56
N LYS A 66 -10.37 -17.40 -8.73
CA LYS A 66 -11.15 -16.57 -7.81
C LYS A 66 -12.22 -17.41 -7.14
N LYS A 67 -12.29 -17.41 -5.81
CA LYS A 67 -13.27 -18.10 -5.00
C LYS A 67 -14.04 -17.10 -4.14
N ASN A 68 -15.36 -17.30 -4.02
CA ASN A 68 -16.15 -16.54 -3.06
C ASN A 68 -16.16 -17.26 -1.71
N ILE A 69 -15.97 -16.51 -0.64
CA ILE A 69 -15.99 -16.99 0.74
C ILE A 69 -17.32 -16.55 1.36
N LYS A 70 -18.04 -17.49 1.97
CA LYS A 70 -19.27 -17.21 2.71
C LYS A 70 -18.95 -16.70 4.12
N GLY A 71 -19.74 -15.77 4.62
CA GLY A 71 -19.65 -15.28 5.99
C GLY A 71 -19.57 -13.76 6.09
N SER A 72 -19.49 -13.25 7.31
CA SER A 72 -19.36 -11.82 7.60
C SER A 72 -17.97 -11.33 7.26
N PRO A 73 -17.81 -10.24 6.46
CA PRO A 73 -16.54 -9.61 6.16
C PRO A 73 -15.75 -9.24 7.42
N TYR A 74 -16.39 -8.67 8.42
CA TYR A 74 -15.78 -8.30 9.69
C TYR A 74 -15.18 -9.50 10.44
N ILE A 75 -15.97 -10.57 10.59
CA ILE A 75 -15.52 -11.78 11.29
C ILE A 75 -14.37 -12.45 10.53
N PHE A 76 -14.48 -12.52 9.21
CA PHE A 76 -13.43 -13.11 8.38
C PHE A 76 -12.14 -12.31 8.46
N LEU A 77 -12.21 -10.98 8.38
CA LEU A 77 -11.05 -10.09 8.47
C LEU A 77 -10.36 -10.26 9.84
N LYS A 78 -11.14 -10.31 10.93
CA LYS A 78 -10.60 -10.56 12.26
C LYS A 78 -9.86 -11.90 12.35
N LYS A 79 -10.45 -12.97 11.80
CA LYS A 79 -9.81 -14.29 11.73
C LYS A 79 -8.54 -14.28 10.84
N LEU A 80 -8.58 -13.63 9.69
CA LEU A 80 -7.44 -13.52 8.79
C LEU A 80 -6.24 -12.88 9.49
N ILE A 81 -6.46 -11.80 10.22
CA ILE A 81 -5.39 -11.09 10.94
C ILE A 81 -4.92 -11.90 12.16
N SER A 82 -5.82 -12.45 12.97
CA SER A 82 -5.45 -13.21 14.17
C SER A 82 -4.73 -14.53 13.86
N ASN A 83 -5.06 -15.16 12.74
CA ASN A 83 -4.46 -16.42 12.33
C ASN A 83 -3.17 -16.23 11.51
N PHE A 84 -2.86 -14.99 11.11
CA PHE A 84 -1.63 -14.72 10.40
C PHE A 84 -0.45 -14.77 11.35
N HIS A 85 0.18 -15.93 11.38
CA HIS A 85 1.39 -16.17 12.16
C HIS A 85 2.48 -16.74 11.26
N PHE A 86 3.64 -16.09 11.27
CA PHE A 86 4.78 -16.51 10.48
C PHE A 86 6.06 -16.47 11.35
N PRO A 87 6.64 -17.61 11.70
CA PRO A 87 7.84 -17.64 12.51
C PRO A 87 9.03 -17.08 11.71
N LEU A 88 9.62 -16.01 12.20
CA LEU A 88 10.76 -15.36 11.56
C LEU A 88 12.07 -15.76 12.25
N PRO A 89 13.16 -15.99 11.47
CA PRO A 89 14.51 -16.10 12.02
C PRO A 89 14.88 -14.87 12.86
N LYS A 90 15.55 -15.06 13.99
CA LYS A 90 15.91 -13.99 14.94
C LYS A 90 16.73 -12.83 14.34
N ASN A 91 17.45 -13.10 13.26
CA ASN A 91 18.29 -12.12 12.57
C ASN A 91 17.57 -11.31 11.46
N LEU A 92 16.28 -11.56 11.24
CA LEU A 92 15.46 -10.80 10.30
C LEU A 92 14.58 -9.76 10.99
N PRO A 93 14.32 -8.62 10.33
CA PRO A 93 13.29 -7.68 10.77
C PRO A 93 11.90 -8.33 10.81
N GLN A 94 11.06 -7.96 11.78
CA GLN A 94 9.70 -8.49 11.90
C GLN A 94 8.81 -8.20 10.68
N ILE A 95 9.16 -7.21 9.87
CA ILE A 95 8.46 -6.84 8.64
C ILE A 95 8.75 -7.77 7.45
N CYS A 96 9.53 -8.83 7.63
CA CYS A 96 9.87 -9.79 6.58
C CYS A 96 8.73 -10.75 6.20
N SER A 97 7.66 -10.76 6.97
CA SER A 97 6.39 -11.39 6.60
C SER A 97 5.24 -10.51 7.04
N LEU A 98 4.30 -10.23 6.16
CA LEU A 98 3.22 -9.28 6.41
C LEU A 98 2.00 -9.56 5.54
N LEU A 99 0.84 -9.14 6.02
CA LEU A 99 -0.33 -8.83 5.23
C LEU A 99 -0.34 -7.34 4.95
N VAL A 100 -0.64 -6.95 3.74
CA VAL A 100 -0.57 -5.55 3.30
C VAL A 100 -1.74 -5.19 2.41
N GLY A 101 -2.26 -3.98 2.51
CA GLY A 101 -3.39 -3.58 1.71
C GLY A 101 -3.95 -2.22 2.13
N TYR A 102 -5.17 -1.96 1.71
CA TYR A 102 -5.90 -0.76 2.11
C TYR A 102 -7.28 -1.09 2.65
N PHE A 103 -7.77 -0.17 3.46
CA PHE A 103 -9.12 -0.13 3.99
C PHE A 103 -9.75 1.19 3.52
N SER A 104 -10.88 1.11 2.80
CA SER A 104 -11.64 2.32 2.45
C SER A 104 -12.39 2.86 3.68
N TYR A 105 -12.90 4.08 3.58
CA TYR A 105 -13.77 4.63 4.61
C TYR A 105 -15.01 3.76 4.84
N ASP A 106 -15.53 3.14 3.80
CA ASP A 106 -16.77 2.35 3.85
C ASP A 106 -16.67 1.04 4.65
N VAL A 107 -15.46 0.64 5.06
CA VAL A 107 -15.26 -0.46 6.02
C VAL A 107 -15.99 -0.23 7.35
N ILE A 108 -16.23 1.02 7.74
CA ILE A 108 -17.03 1.37 8.91
C ILE A 108 -18.42 0.72 8.86
N ARG A 109 -18.97 0.50 7.66
CA ARG A 109 -20.28 -0.15 7.45
C ARG A 109 -20.31 -1.64 7.78
N TYR A 110 -19.14 -2.25 7.99
CA TYR A 110 -19.07 -3.62 8.51
C TYR A 110 -19.32 -3.68 10.03
N ILE A 111 -19.24 -2.54 10.70
CA ILE A 111 -19.31 -2.39 12.16
C ILE A 111 -20.51 -1.52 12.55
N GLU A 112 -20.71 -0.39 11.85
CA GLU A 112 -21.69 0.64 12.16
C GLU A 112 -22.81 0.68 11.12
N ASN A 113 -24.04 0.91 11.57
CA ASN A 113 -25.19 1.11 10.70
C ASN A 113 -25.32 2.59 10.33
N ILE A 114 -24.59 3.02 9.32
CA ILE A 114 -24.61 4.39 8.80
C ILE A 114 -25.25 4.45 7.41
N PRO A 115 -25.94 5.57 7.05
CA PRO A 115 -26.62 5.71 5.77
C PRO A 115 -25.66 5.63 4.58
N ASN A 116 -26.00 4.82 3.57
CA ASN A 116 -25.24 4.70 2.32
C ASN A 116 -25.87 5.55 1.22
N LYS A 117 -25.61 6.87 1.26
CA LYS A 117 -26.18 7.86 0.32
C LYS A 117 -25.25 8.23 -0.84
N CYS A 118 -23.96 7.90 -0.74
CA CYS A 118 -22.97 8.24 -1.75
C CYS A 118 -23.01 7.25 -2.92
N LYS A 119 -22.86 7.78 -4.14
CA LYS A 119 -22.75 6.95 -5.34
C LYS A 119 -21.37 6.31 -5.39
N ASP A 120 -21.33 4.99 -5.48
CA ASP A 120 -20.11 4.24 -5.76
C ASP A 120 -19.89 4.18 -7.28
N ASP A 121 -19.05 5.06 -7.79
CA ASP A 121 -18.71 5.17 -9.22
C ASP A 121 -17.30 4.64 -9.52
N LEU A 122 -16.45 4.43 -8.51
CA LEU A 122 -15.12 3.86 -8.67
C LEU A 122 -15.15 2.33 -8.73
N LYS A 123 -16.11 1.69 -8.08
CA LYS A 123 -16.32 0.23 -8.03
C LYS A 123 -15.06 -0.56 -7.63
N ILE A 124 -14.24 0.02 -6.77
CA ILE A 124 -13.09 -0.67 -6.17
C ILE A 124 -13.52 -1.40 -4.89
N PRO A 125 -12.84 -2.46 -4.45
CA PRO A 125 -13.14 -3.13 -3.20
C PRO A 125 -13.08 -2.20 -1.99
N ASP A 126 -13.90 -2.46 -0.96
CA ASP A 126 -13.80 -1.74 0.31
C ASP A 126 -12.48 -2.04 1.03
N VAL A 127 -11.99 -3.27 0.88
CA VAL A 127 -10.69 -3.72 1.37
C VAL A 127 -10.03 -4.62 0.34
N ARG A 128 -8.75 -4.42 0.09
CA ARG A 128 -7.91 -5.40 -0.60
C ARG A 128 -6.68 -5.68 0.22
N ILE A 129 -6.44 -6.95 0.52
CA ILE A 129 -5.27 -7.42 1.28
C ILE A 129 -4.47 -8.37 0.42
N LEU A 130 -3.17 -8.15 0.37
CA LEU A 130 -2.19 -9.01 -0.30
C LEU A 130 -1.38 -9.79 0.74
N ARG A 131 -1.01 -11.03 0.41
CA ARG A 131 0.01 -11.81 1.11
C ARG A 131 1.23 -11.97 0.19
N PRO A 132 2.20 -11.04 0.23
CA PRO A 132 3.31 -11.05 -0.69
C PRO A 132 4.29 -12.19 -0.39
N LYS A 133 4.72 -12.90 -1.43
CA LYS A 133 5.82 -13.89 -1.35
C LYS A 133 7.16 -13.18 -1.40
N SER A 134 7.35 -12.29 -2.36
CA SER A 134 8.62 -11.63 -2.61
C SER A 134 8.66 -10.27 -1.92
N LEU A 135 9.65 -10.04 -1.07
CA LEU A 135 9.87 -8.79 -0.37
C LEU A 135 11.31 -8.31 -0.54
N VAL A 136 11.47 -7.02 -0.75
CA VAL A 136 12.73 -6.32 -0.63
C VAL A 136 12.63 -5.31 0.49
N ILE A 137 13.51 -5.43 1.48
CA ILE A 137 13.55 -4.54 2.63
C ILE A 137 14.90 -3.86 2.66
N TYR A 138 14.90 -2.54 2.52
CA TYR A 138 16.08 -1.72 2.67
C TYR A 138 16.13 -1.10 4.06
N ASP A 139 17.16 -1.46 4.84
CA ASP A 139 17.47 -0.82 6.12
C ASP A 139 18.29 0.44 5.86
N ASN A 140 17.62 1.58 5.89
CA ASN A 140 18.21 2.90 5.63
C ASN A 140 19.33 3.26 6.63
N LEU A 141 19.26 2.72 7.86
CA LEU A 141 20.25 2.97 8.91
C LEU A 141 21.51 2.10 8.70
N LYS A 142 21.32 0.81 8.45
CA LYS A 142 22.43 -0.15 8.30
C LYS A 142 22.94 -0.26 6.86
N LYS A 143 22.30 0.44 5.92
CA LYS A 143 22.60 0.37 4.46
C LYS A 143 22.66 -1.07 3.96
N LYS A 144 21.63 -1.86 4.33
CA LYS A 144 21.52 -3.27 3.96
C LYS A 144 20.21 -3.53 3.26
N ILE A 145 20.26 -4.32 2.21
CA ILE A 145 19.10 -4.84 1.50
C ILE A 145 18.90 -6.30 1.92
N PHE A 146 17.65 -6.63 2.22
CA PHE A 146 17.21 -8.00 2.41
C PHE A 146 16.24 -8.34 1.28
N TYR A 147 16.56 -9.37 0.52
CA TYR A 147 15.63 -10.00 -0.40
C TYR A 147 15.06 -11.27 0.25
N ILE A 148 13.75 -11.39 0.27
CA ILE A 148 13.04 -12.43 1.02
C ILE A 148 12.02 -13.09 0.11
N GLU A 149 12.03 -14.40 0.08
CA GLU A 149 10.98 -15.22 -0.49
C GLU A 149 10.28 -15.98 0.64
N ASN A 150 9.02 -15.65 0.87
CA ASN A 150 8.17 -16.30 1.87
C ASN A 150 7.51 -17.53 1.28
N ILE A 151 7.60 -18.63 2.00
CA ILE A 151 6.85 -19.86 1.74
C ILE A 151 5.91 -20.03 2.93
N PHE A 152 4.62 -19.94 2.68
CA PHE A 152 3.61 -20.09 3.73
C PHE A 152 3.26 -21.56 3.91
N SER A 153 2.91 -21.97 5.15
CA SER A 153 2.63 -23.36 5.51
C SER A 153 1.44 -23.98 4.77
N ASP A 154 0.52 -23.14 4.32
CA ASP A 154 -0.65 -23.55 3.53
C ASP A 154 -0.41 -23.51 2.00
N THR A 155 0.83 -23.24 1.57
CA THR A 155 1.24 -23.31 0.16
C THR A 155 1.55 -24.76 -0.19
N LYS A 156 0.82 -25.33 -1.14
CA LYS A 156 1.14 -26.64 -1.69
C LYS A 156 2.44 -26.57 -2.50
N ILE A 157 3.39 -27.40 -2.16
CA ILE A 157 4.65 -27.55 -2.88
C ILE A 157 4.71 -28.97 -3.41
N ASP A 158 4.47 -29.13 -4.70
CA ASP A 158 4.47 -30.44 -5.34
C ASP A 158 5.91 -30.97 -5.51
N ASN A 159 6.88 -30.08 -5.72
CA ASN A 159 8.29 -30.42 -5.85
C ASN A 159 9.17 -29.36 -5.15
N TYR A 160 9.80 -29.75 -4.04
CA TYR A 160 10.68 -28.87 -3.27
C TYR A 160 11.96 -28.48 -4.02
N PHE A 161 12.48 -29.37 -4.87
CA PHE A 161 13.68 -29.07 -5.66
C PHE A 161 13.41 -28.01 -6.72
N GLU A 162 12.32 -28.12 -7.46
CA GLU A 162 11.89 -27.10 -8.44
C GLU A 162 11.63 -25.76 -7.77
N LYS A 163 10.96 -25.79 -6.61
CA LYS A 163 10.71 -24.56 -5.83
C LYS A 163 12.01 -23.90 -5.36
N TYR A 164 12.97 -24.68 -4.93
CA TYR A 164 14.30 -24.18 -4.57
C TYR A 164 15.02 -23.56 -5.78
N GLN A 165 14.96 -24.18 -6.96
CA GLN A 165 15.56 -23.64 -8.19
C GLN A 165 14.88 -22.33 -8.63
N GLU A 166 13.54 -22.23 -8.52
CA GLU A 166 12.79 -21.00 -8.76
C GLU A 166 13.29 -19.86 -7.86
N ILE A 167 13.37 -20.10 -6.55
CA ILE A 167 13.86 -19.12 -5.58
C ILE A 167 15.31 -18.71 -5.90
N LYS A 168 16.16 -19.67 -6.24
CA LYS A 168 17.55 -19.39 -6.62
C LYS A 168 17.65 -18.53 -7.89
N LYS A 169 16.76 -18.76 -8.86
CA LYS A 169 16.63 -17.93 -10.06
C LYS A 169 16.21 -16.49 -9.71
N ASN A 170 15.22 -16.33 -8.81
CA ASN A 170 14.76 -15.02 -8.36
C ASN A 170 15.88 -14.23 -7.66
N PHE A 171 16.70 -14.90 -6.84
CA PHE A 171 17.89 -14.27 -6.25
C PHE A 171 18.93 -13.83 -7.29
N LYS A 172 19.13 -14.62 -8.34
CA LYS A 172 20.04 -14.23 -9.43
C LYS A 172 19.51 -13.01 -10.17
N MET A 173 18.21 -12.97 -10.47
CA MET A 173 17.56 -11.80 -11.11
C MET A 173 17.68 -10.57 -10.22
N PHE A 174 17.49 -10.71 -8.91
CA PHE A 174 17.64 -9.59 -7.98
C PHE A 174 19.06 -9.01 -8.01
N ARG A 175 20.10 -9.84 -8.07
CA ARG A 175 21.49 -9.39 -8.24
C ARG A 175 21.71 -8.63 -9.55
N TYR A 176 21.04 -9.03 -10.62
CA TYR A 176 21.10 -8.31 -11.89
C TYR A 176 20.56 -6.89 -11.78
N TYR A 177 19.53 -6.63 -10.96
CA TYR A 177 19.02 -5.28 -10.70
C TYR A 177 20.03 -4.38 -9.97
N GLU A 178 21.01 -4.95 -9.28
CA GLU A 178 22.12 -4.19 -8.69
C GLU A 178 23.06 -3.61 -9.74
N GLU A 179 23.15 -4.21 -10.90
CA GLU A 179 24.08 -3.87 -11.99
C GLU A 179 23.44 -2.99 -13.07
N LEU A 180 22.10 -2.93 -13.13
CA LEU A 180 21.37 -2.13 -14.11
C LEU A 180 21.61 -0.62 -13.91
N VAL A 181 22.01 0.04 -15.00
CA VAL A 181 22.04 1.50 -15.07
C VAL A 181 20.78 1.97 -15.79
N LEU A 182 19.82 2.49 -15.05
CA LEU A 182 18.64 3.11 -15.65
C LEU A 182 18.99 4.49 -16.21
N PRO A 183 18.41 4.89 -17.36
CA PRO A 183 18.61 6.22 -17.91
C PRO A 183 18.11 7.30 -16.95
N ASP A 184 18.93 8.31 -16.71
CA ASP A 184 18.57 9.50 -15.94
C ASP A 184 17.53 10.33 -16.71
N LYS A 185 16.46 10.72 -16.01
CA LYS A 185 15.52 11.81 -16.32
C LYS A 185 14.30 11.47 -17.19
N PHE A 186 13.18 11.43 -16.53
CA PHE A 186 11.89 11.75 -17.12
C PHE A 186 11.67 13.28 -17.07
N ILE A 187 11.60 13.92 -18.23
CA ILE A 187 11.24 15.35 -18.33
C ILE A 187 9.72 15.43 -18.43
N PHE A 188 9.10 16.04 -17.43
CA PHE A 188 7.64 16.25 -17.43
C PHE A 188 7.25 17.36 -18.41
N LYS A 189 6.57 17.00 -19.49
CA LYS A 189 5.75 17.97 -20.23
C LYS A 189 4.36 18.00 -19.58
N THR A 190 3.98 19.11 -19.00
CA THR A 190 2.66 19.29 -18.40
C THR A 190 1.61 19.43 -19.49
N ASN A 191 0.78 18.40 -19.71
CA ASN A 191 -0.43 18.56 -20.50
C ASN A 191 -1.43 19.40 -19.70
N LYS A 192 -1.99 20.45 -20.32
CA LYS A 192 -3.03 21.34 -19.73
C LYS A 192 -4.41 20.67 -19.71
N ASN A 193 -4.52 19.43 -19.28
CA ASN A 193 -5.81 18.75 -19.16
C ASN A 193 -6.64 19.42 -18.06
N LYS A 194 -7.90 19.70 -18.35
CA LYS A 194 -8.84 20.30 -17.39
C LYS A 194 -9.02 19.37 -16.19
N ILE A 195 -8.93 19.95 -15.00
CA ILE A 195 -9.30 19.27 -13.74
C ILE A 195 -10.82 19.35 -13.62
N LYS A 196 -11.48 18.21 -13.39
CA LYS A 196 -12.89 18.12 -13.08
C LYS A 196 -13.05 17.95 -11.57
N SER A 197 -14.10 18.50 -11.01
CA SER A 197 -14.49 18.31 -9.62
C SER A 197 -15.89 17.70 -9.55
N ASN A 198 -16.13 16.81 -8.59
CA ASN A 198 -17.45 16.24 -8.32
C ASN A 198 -18.41 17.25 -7.66
N ILE A 199 -17.90 18.37 -7.13
CA ILE A 199 -18.65 19.42 -6.45
C ILE A 199 -18.23 20.77 -7.02
N SER A 200 -19.21 21.65 -7.33
CA SER A 200 -18.92 23.03 -7.75
C SER A 200 -18.33 23.86 -6.60
N LYS A 201 -17.56 24.89 -6.93
CA LYS A 201 -16.99 25.82 -5.94
C LYS A 201 -18.07 26.46 -5.05
N ALA A 202 -19.19 26.86 -5.65
CA ALA A 202 -20.32 27.46 -4.90
C ALA A 202 -20.94 26.46 -3.92
N ARG A 203 -21.14 25.20 -4.36
CA ARG A 203 -21.67 24.13 -3.50
C ARG A 203 -20.71 23.81 -2.37
N PHE A 204 -19.41 23.73 -2.63
CA PHE A 204 -18.42 23.47 -1.58
C PHE A 204 -18.44 24.57 -0.50
N LYS A 205 -18.47 25.85 -0.91
CA LYS A 205 -18.61 26.98 0.03
C LYS A 205 -19.88 26.87 0.88
N SER A 206 -21.01 26.50 0.27
CA SER A 206 -22.27 26.27 1.00
C SER A 206 -22.17 25.16 2.03
N ILE A 207 -21.48 24.06 1.72
CA ILE A 207 -21.23 22.95 2.66
C ILE A 207 -20.37 23.41 3.82
N VAL A 208 -19.31 24.21 3.56
CA VAL A 208 -18.46 24.79 4.62
C VAL A 208 -19.27 25.65 5.57
N LYS A 209 -20.12 26.56 5.03
CA LYS A 209 -21.00 27.43 5.85
C LYS A 209 -21.93 26.60 6.75
N LYS A 210 -22.56 25.56 6.18
CA LYS A 210 -23.41 24.65 6.95
C LYS A 210 -22.65 23.91 8.05
N ALA A 211 -21.41 23.48 7.78
CA ALA A 211 -20.57 22.87 8.80
C ALA A 211 -20.23 23.82 9.94
N GLN A 212 -19.96 25.10 9.63
CA GLN A 212 -19.74 26.14 10.65
C GLN A 212 -20.98 26.35 11.51
N GLU A 213 -22.20 26.36 10.90
CA GLU A 213 -23.46 26.45 11.63
C GLU A 213 -23.61 25.30 12.65
N HIS A 214 -23.31 24.06 12.27
CA HIS A 214 -23.34 22.90 13.19
C HIS A 214 -22.29 22.99 14.29
N ILE A 215 -21.10 23.51 14.01
CA ILE A 215 -20.07 23.75 15.04
C ILE A 215 -20.53 24.79 16.04
N THR A 216 -21.12 25.91 15.55
CA THR A 216 -21.60 26.98 16.41
C THR A 216 -22.79 26.54 17.27
N ALA A 217 -23.67 25.66 16.73
CA ALA A 217 -24.78 25.06 17.46
C ALA A 217 -24.35 24.02 18.51
N GLY A 218 -23.08 23.60 18.49
CA GLY A 218 -22.57 22.56 19.40
C GLY A 218 -22.89 21.12 18.97
N ASP A 219 -23.42 20.93 17.75
CA ASP A 219 -23.74 19.58 17.24
C ASP A 219 -22.49 18.74 16.96
N ILE A 220 -21.39 19.40 16.56
CA ILE A 220 -20.10 18.79 16.26
C ILE A 220 -18.96 19.72 16.66
N PHE A 221 -17.80 19.15 16.97
CA PHE A 221 -16.56 19.92 17.23
C PHE A 221 -15.73 20.08 15.95
N GLN A 222 -15.76 19.05 15.09
CA GLN A 222 -14.96 18.98 13.88
C GLN A 222 -15.65 18.13 12.82
N VAL A 223 -15.44 18.50 11.55
CA VAL A 223 -15.84 17.68 10.40
C VAL A 223 -14.84 17.84 9.27
N VAL A 224 -14.53 16.73 8.61
CA VAL A 224 -13.70 16.73 7.40
C VAL A 224 -14.63 16.72 6.17
N LEU A 225 -14.61 17.82 5.43
CA LEU A 225 -15.35 17.93 4.16
C LEU A 225 -14.47 17.46 3.03
N SER A 226 -14.94 16.51 2.23
CA SER A 226 -14.17 15.95 1.14
C SER A 226 -14.66 16.41 -0.23
N GLN A 227 -13.74 16.46 -1.17
CA GLN A 227 -13.98 16.78 -2.57
C GLN A 227 -13.07 15.92 -3.43
N ARG A 228 -13.57 15.42 -4.56
CA ARG A 228 -12.79 14.66 -5.52
C ARG A 228 -12.47 15.52 -6.74
N PHE A 229 -11.19 15.52 -7.09
CA PHE A 229 -10.70 16.08 -8.34
C PHE A 229 -10.30 14.94 -9.27
N GLU A 230 -10.65 15.07 -10.54
CA GLU A 230 -10.32 14.12 -11.59
C GLU A 230 -9.52 14.81 -12.68
N ARG A 231 -8.50 14.14 -13.15
CA ARG A 231 -7.69 14.58 -14.28
C ARG A 231 -7.32 13.39 -15.13
N LYS A 232 -7.45 13.53 -16.45
CA LYS A 232 -6.92 12.52 -17.38
C LYS A 232 -5.40 12.51 -17.26
N PHE A 233 -4.84 11.32 -17.11
CA PHE A 233 -3.41 11.10 -16.99
C PHE A 233 -2.97 10.07 -18.04
N GLU A 234 -1.89 10.39 -18.77
CA GLU A 234 -1.42 9.61 -19.92
C GLU A 234 -0.08 8.92 -19.65
N LYS A 235 0.52 9.18 -18.49
CA LYS A 235 1.81 8.64 -18.09
C LYS A 235 1.68 7.45 -17.16
N GLN A 236 2.81 6.81 -16.85
CA GLN A 236 2.83 5.71 -15.89
C GLN A 236 2.53 6.22 -14.47
N PRO A 237 1.66 5.55 -13.70
CA PRO A 237 1.31 5.97 -12.34
C PRO A 237 2.52 6.08 -11.40
N LEU A 238 3.56 5.29 -11.61
CA LEU A 238 4.80 5.36 -10.83
C LEU A 238 5.51 6.72 -11.00
N GLU A 239 5.36 7.38 -12.16
CA GLU A 239 5.89 8.72 -12.37
C GLU A 239 5.21 9.75 -11.45
N ILE A 240 3.88 9.63 -11.25
CA ILE A 240 3.13 10.49 -10.30
C ILE A 240 3.67 10.28 -8.89
N TYR A 241 3.88 9.03 -8.50
CA TYR A 241 4.44 8.72 -7.19
C TYR A 241 5.82 9.34 -7.00
N ASN A 242 6.70 9.23 -7.98
CA ASN A 242 8.04 9.80 -7.93
C ASN A 242 8.02 11.33 -7.82
N GLU A 243 7.09 12.00 -8.50
CA GLU A 243 6.93 13.45 -8.36
C GLU A 243 6.31 13.83 -7.01
N LEU A 244 5.29 13.12 -6.54
CA LEU A 244 4.72 13.32 -5.22
C LEU A 244 5.79 13.18 -4.12
N ARG A 245 6.66 12.19 -4.25
CA ARG A 245 7.79 11.94 -3.35
C ARG A 245 8.76 13.11 -3.26
N LYS A 246 8.97 13.83 -4.37
CA LYS A 246 9.83 15.03 -4.41
C LYS A 246 9.13 16.27 -3.88
N LEU A 247 7.86 16.48 -4.27
CA LEU A 247 7.11 17.67 -3.96
C LEU A 247 6.56 17.69 -2.52
N ASN A 248 6.09 16.56 -2.05
CA ASN A 248 5.48 16.41 -0.72
C ASN A 248 6.00 15.17 0.01
N PRO A 249 7.29 15.13 0.38
CA PRO A 249 7.85 14.03 1.15
C PRO A 249 7.19 13.94 2.52
N SER A 250 6.87 12.73 2.97
CA SER A 250 6.23 12.50 4.26
C SER A 250 6.73 11.23 4.95
N PRO A 251 6.44 11.06 6.27
CA PRO A 251 6.78 9.85 7.01
C PRO A 251 6.14 8.58 6.46
N PHE A 252 5.00 8.71 5.77
CA PHE A 252 4.22 7.58 5.25
C PHE A 252 3.91 7.78 3.76
N MET A 253 4.90 7.51 2.93
CA MET A 253 4.73 7.42 1.49
C MET A 253 4.34 6.00 1.12
N PHE A 254 3.39 5.86 0.20
CA PHE A 254 2.95 4.55 -0.28
C PHE A 254 2.55 4.58 -1.75
N TYR A 255 2.76 3.45 -2.41
CA TYR A 255 2.27 3.17 -3.75
C TYR A 255 1.85 1.70 -3.81
N PHE A 256 0.66 1.44 -4.34
CA PHE A 256 0.14 0.12 -4.67
C PHE A 256 -0.13 0.03 -6.16
N ASN A 257 0.46 -0.94 -6.83
CA ASN A 257 0.15 -1.30 -8.20
C ASN A 257 -0.79 -2.51 -8.20
N PHE A 258 -2.06 -2.31 -7.84
CA PHE A 258 -3.06 -3.35 -8.08
C PHE A 258 -3.30 -3.51 -9.58
N GLU A 259 -3.70 -4.69 -10.01
CA GLU A 259 -3.83 -5.00 -11.44
C GLU A 259 -4.77 -4.03 -12.18
N ASP A 260 -5.91 -3.77 -11.57
CA ASP A 260 -7.06 -3.02 -12.11
C ASP A 260 -7.03 -1.53 -11.75
N PHE A 261 -6.36 -1.15 -10.67
CA PHE A 261 -6.22 0.25 -10.24
C PHE A 261 -4.92 0.45 -9.44
N LYS A 262 -4.57 1.71 -9.19
CA LYS A 262 -3.40 2.08 -8.39
C LYS A 262 -3.82 3.02 -7.28
N ILE A 263 -3.18 2.88 -6.11
CA ILE A 263 -3.34 3.79 -4.98
C ILE A 263 -1.96 4.30 -4.61
N LEU A 264 -1.83 5.61 -4.50
CA LEU A 264 -0.59 6.24 -4.07
C LEU A 264 -0.89 7.45 -3.19
N GLY A 265 0.02 7.75 -2.29
CA GLY A 265 -0.19 8.86 -1.40
C GLY A 265 1.01 9.23 -0.54
N SER A 266 0.85 10.38 0.09
CA SER A 266 1.77 10.97 1.06
C SER A 266 0.96 11.33 2.30
N SER A 267 1.20 10.65 3.43
CA SER A 267 0.47 10.86 4.67
C SER A 267 1.39 11.26 5.81
N PRO A 268 1.06 12.28 6.61
CA PRO A 268 1.83 12.67 7.78
C PRO A 268 1.43 11.89 9.03
N GLU A 269 0.31 11.18 9.02
CA GLU A 269 -0.38 10.70 10.22
C GLU A 269 -0.52 9.19 10.29
N ILE A 270 -0.46 8.67 11.52
CA ILE A 270 -0.78 7.28 11.87
C ILE A 270 -2.23 7.23 12.36
N LEU A 271 -3.09 6.46 11.71
CA LEU A 271 -4.44 6.21 12.23
C LEU A 271 -4.37 5.47 13.56
N VAL A 272 -3.75 4.29 13.56
CA VAL A 272 -3.50 3.49 14.76
C VAL A 272 -2.28 2.58 14.55
N ARG A 273 -1.50 2.40 15.60
CA ARG A 273 -0.38 1.46 15.63
C ARG A 273 -0.44 0.59 16.85
N LEU A 274 -0.41 -0.72 16.66
CA LEU A 274 -0.23 -1.69 17.74
C LEU A 274 1.19 -2.27 17.66
N ARG A 275 1.96 -2.14 18.74
CA ARG A 275 3.29 -2.74 18.88
C ARG A 275 3.55 -3.13 20.33
N ASN A 276 4.00 -4.37 20.55
CA ASN A 276 4.27 -4.90 21.90
C ASN A 276 3.10 -4.66 22.87
N ASN A 277 1.88 -5.01 22.45
CA ASN A 277 0.61 -4.80 23.17
C ASN A 277 0.31 -3.33 23.52
N LYS A 278 1.04 -2.37 22.96
CA LYS A 278 0.79 -0.94 23.14
C LYS A 278 0.14 -0.35 21.90
N ILE A 279 -1.05 0.20 22.08
CA ILE A 279 -1.75 0.98 21.05
C ILE A 279 -1.23 2.41 21.07
N THR A 280 -0.93 2.94 19.89
CA THR A 280 -0.52 4.34 19.71
C THR A 280 -1.44 4.98 18.68
N VAL A 281 -2.04 6.08 19.04
CA VAL A 281 -2.77 7.01 18.18
C VAL A 281 -2.02 8.35 18.23
N ARG A 282 -1.91 9.04 17.12
CA ARG A 282 -1.29 10.35 17.04
C ARG A 282 -2.21 11.27 16.23
N PRO A 283 -3.24 11.83 16.86
CA PRO A 283 -4.12 12.80 16.18
C PRO A 283 -3.32 14.06 15.86
N ILE A 284 -3.66 14.70 14.73
CA ILE A 284 -3.08 15.98 14.29
C ILE A 284 -4.03 17.13 14.68
N ALA A 285 -5.32 16.84 14.77
CA ALA A 285 -6.37 17.81 15.11
C ALA A 285 -7.14 17.38 16.35
#